data_9db43a7bf5579a9a67942237d3152731
#
_entry.id   9db43a7bf5579a9a67942237d3152731
#
_cell.length_a   1.000
_cell.length_b   1.000
_cell.length_c   1.000
_cell.angle_alpha   90.00
_cell.angle_beta   90.00
_cell.angle_gamma   90.00
#
_symmetry.space_group_name_H-M   'P 1'
#
loop_
_entity.id
_entity.type
_entity.pdbx_description
1 polymer ?
#
loop_
_entity_poly.entity_id
_entity_poly.type
_entity_poly.pdbx_seq_one_letter_code
_entity_poly.pdbx_strand_id
1 'polypeptide(L)'
;HITTIEESQDLPLLEPVYRLTTGLTPKPLSKAIAAALAHTPKLPEWIDSAFLKKNRWPSWNEAIRSAHAPSSTRSLEPSAPARQRLAYDELLANQLAIALLRRHIRQTTALGTTAGECQP
;
A
#
# COMPACT_ATOMS: atom_id res chain seq x y z
N HIS A 1 -0.37 -30.00 -11.42
CA HIS A 1 -0.12 -30.77 -10.20
C HIS A 1 -1.42 -31.46 -9.80
N ILE A 2 -1.41 -32.78 -9.79
CA ILE A 2 -2.52 -33.60 -9.28
C ILE A 2 -2.21 -33.80 -7.80
N THR A 3 -2.99 -33.20 -6.93
CA THR A 3 -2.88 -33.32 -5.47
C THR A 3 -3.82 -34.45 -5.01
N THR A 4 -3.39 -35.25 -4.04
CA THR A 4 -4.21 -36.28 -3.40
C THR A 4 -5.34 -35.64 -2.57
N ILE A 5 -6.46 -36.36 -2.40
CA ILE A 5 -7.66 -35.85 -1.69
C ILE A 5 -7.35 -35.41 -0.24
N GLU A 6 -6.36 -36.03 0.40
CA GLU A 6 -5.92 -35.69 1.76
C GLU A 6 -5.15 -34.35 1.83
N GLU A 7 -4.38 -34.00 0.78
CA GLU A 7 -3.67 -32.71 0.68
C GLU A 7 -4.58 -31.56 0.26
N SER A 8 -5.77 -31.83 -0.26
CA SER A 8 -6.71 -30.80 -0.71
C SER A 8 -7.42 -30.08 0.43
N GLN A 9 -7.40 -30.61 1.65
CA GLN A 9 -8.02 -29.99 2.83
C GLN A 9 -7.20 -28.82 3.40
N ASP A 10 -5.90 -28.76 3.10
CA ASP A 10 -4.98 -27.71 3.58
C ASP A 10 -4.64 -26.66 2.50
N LEU A 11 -5.23 -26.74 1.31
CA LEU A 11 -4.97 -25.76 0.25
C LEU A 11 -5.70 -24.45 0.56
N PRO A 12 -5.00 -23.32 0.59
CA PRO A 12 -5.66 -22.03 0.75
C PRO A 12 -6.63 -21.81 -0.41
N LEU A 13 -7.88 -21.46 -0.08
CA LEU A 13 -8.95 -21.18 -1.07
C LEU A 13 -8.59 -20.04 -2.04
N LEU A 14 -7.66 -19.19 -1.65
CA LEU A 14 -7.19 -18.04 -2.41
C LEU A 14 -5.67 -17.93 -2.26
N GLU A 15 -4.97 -17.92 -3.37
CA GLU A 15 -3.53 -17.70 -3.40
C GLU A 15 -3.22 -16.41 -4.17
N PRO A 16 -2.42 -15.49 -3.60
CA PRO A 16 -2.03 -14.27 -4.29
C PRO A 16 -1.08 -14.61 -5.45
N VAL A 17 -1.40 -14.13 -6.65
CA VAL A 17 -0.58 -14.29 -7.84
C VAL A 17 0.23 -13.04 -8.07
N TYR A 18 1.56 -13.16 -8.06
CA TYR A 18 2.49 -12.08 -8.33
C TYR A 18 3.07 -12.20 -9.73
N ARG A 19 3.29 -11.05 -10.38
CA ARG A 19 4.03 -11.03 -11.64
C ARG A 19 5.48 -11.43 -11.39
N LEU A 20 5.95 -12.42 -12.12
CA LEU A 20 7.28 -12.97 -11.98
C LEU A 20 8.18 -12.47 -13.11
N THR A 21 9.45 -12.27 -12.81
CA THR A 21 10.51 -12.06 -13.80
C THR A 21 11.24 -13.38 -14.06
N THR A 22 11.96 -13.43 -15.18
CA THR A 22 12.73 -14.63 -15.57
C THR A 22 13.65 -15.08 -14.43
N GLY A 23 13.58 -16.37 -14.08
CA GLY A 23 14.38 -16.96 -13.01
C GLY A 23 13.75 -16.95 -11.62
N LEU A 24 12.63 -16.25 -11.40
CA LEU A 24 11.88 -16.29 -10.15
C LEU A 24 10.72 -17.29 -10.24
N THR A 25 10.53 -18.05 -9.15
CA THR A 25 9.37 -18.95 -9.02
C THR A 25 8.42 -18.45 -7.93
N PRO A 26 7.13 -18.83 -7.94
CA PRO A 26 6.14 -18.33 -6.98
C PRO A 26 6.50 -18.61 -5.51
N LYS A 27 6.98 -19.82 -5.21
CA LYS A 27 7.27 -20.24 -3.82
C LYS A 27 8.30 -19.36 -3.09
N PRO A 28 9.52 -19.09 -3.62
CA PRO A 28 10.46 -18.18 -2.97
C PRO A 28 9.91 -16.77 -2.77
N LEU A 29 9.17 -16.26 -3.77
CA LEU A 29 8.57 -14.93 -3.68
C LEU A 29 7.51 -14.85 -2.59
N SER A 30 6.58 -15.81 -2.54
CA SER A 30 5.56 -15.87 -1.48
C SER A 30 6.19 -15.97 -0.09
N LYS A 31 7.26 -16.77 0.06
CA LYS A 31 8.00 -16.89 1.32
C LYS A 31 8.66 -15.57 1.73
N ALA A 32 9.28 -14.86 0.78
CA ALA A 32 9.91 -13.57 1.03
C ALA A 32 8.86 -12.52 1.44
N ILE A 33 7.71 -12.47 0.76
CA ILE A 33 6.60 -11.57 1.10
C ILE A 33 6.04 -11.89 2.49
N ALA A 34 5.81 -13.14 2.83
CA ALA A 34 5.35 -13.54 4.14
C ALA A 34 6.34 -13.12 5.25
N ALA A 35 7.64 -13.30 5.02
CA ALA A 35 8.68 -12.84 5.93
C ALA A 35 8.69 -11.31 6.07
N ALA A 36 8.58 -10.57 4.98
CA ALA A 36 8.50 -9.10 5.01
C ALA A 36 7.28 -8.61 5.79
N LEU A 37 6.11 -9.23 5.58
CA LEU A 37 4.89 -8.92 6.32
C LEU A 37 5.01 -9.20 7.83
N ALA A 38 5.76 -10.24 8.22
CA ALA A 38 6.04 -10.51 9.63
C ALA A 38 6.87 -9.41 10.30
N HIS A 39 7.73 -8.74 9.54
CA HIS A 39 8.58 -7.63 10.00
C HIS A 39 7.99 -6.24 9.73
N THR A 40 6.74 -6.15 9.28
CA THR A 40 6.07 -4.87 9.04
C THR A 40 6.03 -4.03 10.31
N PRO A 41 6.59 -2.81 10.34
CA PRO A 41 6.62 -1.97 11.52
C PRO A 41 5.23 -1.51 11.92
N LYS A 42 5.02 -1.32 13.23
CA LYS A 42 3.82 -0.66 13.74
C LYS A 42 3.99 0.85 13.58
N LEU A 43 3.47 1.39 12.51
CA LEU A 43 3.47 2.83 12.28
C LEU A 43 2.34 3.50 13.07
N PRO A 44 2.52 4.74 13.53
CA PRO A 44 1.44 5.54 14.10
C PRO A 44 0.38 5.79 13.03
N GLU A 45 -0.88 5.83 13.44
CA GLU A 45 -1.98 6.11 12.51
C GLU A 45 -1.95 7.59 12.09
N TRP A 46 -2.02 7.84 10.78
CA TRP A 46 -2.01 9.20 10.20
C TRP A 46 -3.39 9.66 9.72
N ILE A 47 -4.39 8.79 9.76
CA ILE A 47 -5.75 9.14 9.41
C ILE A 47 -6.55 9.38 10.69
N ASP A 48 -7.42 10.38 10.66
CA ASP A 48 -8.32 10.67 11.76
C ASP A 48 -9.16 9.46 12.17
N SER A 49 -9.24 9.20 13.46
CA SER A 49 -9.90 8.00 14.01
C SER A 49 -11.40 7.97 13.75
N ALA A 50 -12.08 9.13 13.67
CA ALA A 50 -13.50 9.19 13.35
C ALA A 50 -13.73 8.85 11.87
N PHE A 51 -12.81 9.28 11.00
CA PHE A 51 -12.85 8.96 9.57
C PHE A 51 -12.64 7.48 9.31
N LEU A 52 -11.69 6.83 10.00
CA LEU A 52 -11.47 5.38 9.93
C LEU A 52 -12.72 4.60 10.35
N LYS A 53 -13.31 4.97 11.48
CA LYS A 53 -14.53 4.33 12.01
C LYS A 53 -15.72 4.48 11.06
N LYS A 54 -15.93 5.69 10.52
CA LYS A 54 -17.00 5.97 9.55
C LYS A 54 -16.91 5.07 8.33
N ASN A 55 -15.71 4.86 7.80
CA ASN A 55 -15.47 4.05 6.61
C ASN A 55 -15.26 2.56 6.92
N ARG A 56 -15.22 2.19 8.19
CA ARG A 56 -14.89 0.82 8.66
C ARG A 56 -13.54 0.34 8.14
N TRP A 57 -12.58 1.25 8.01
CA TRP A 57 -11.25 0.90 7.53
C TRP A 57 -10.39 0.32 8.65
N PRO A 58 -9.65 -0.75 8.37
CA PRO A 58 -8.67 -1.30 9.28
C PRO A 58 -7.45 -0.39 9.40
N SER A 59 -6.56 -0.69 10.34
CA SER A 59 -5.23 -0.08 10.37
C SER A 59 -4.44 -0.39 9.08
N TRP A 60 -3.45 0.44 8.77
CA TRP A 60 -2.60 0.22 7.60
C TRP A 60 -1.95 -1.17 7.61
N ASN A 61 -1.46 -1.62 8.77
CA ASN A 61 -0.82 -2.92 8.93
C ASN A 61 -1.79 -4.08 8.65
N GLU A 62 -3.02 -3.99 9.13
CA GLU A 62 -4.07 -4.97 8.85
C GLU A 62 -4.48 -4.94 7.37
N ALA A 63 -4.58 -3.75 6.79
CA ALA A 63 -4.95 -3.59 5.38
C ALA A 63 -3.93 -4.24 4.45
N ILE A 64 -2.62 -4.00 4.67
CA ILE A 64 -1.57 -4.59 3.84
C ILE A 64 -1.51 -6.11 3.99
N ARG A 65 -1.67 -6.63 5.21
CA ARG A 65 -1.74 -8.07 5.44
C ARG A 65 -2.94 -8.71 4.73
N SER A 66 -4.11 -8.09 4.83
CA SER A 66 -5.33 -8.55 4.15
C SER A 66 -5.19 -8.54 2.62
N ALA A 67 -4.45 -7.58 2.06
CA ALA A 67 -4.20 -7.52 0.62
C ALA A 67 -3.32 -8.68 0.12
N HIS A 68 -2.36 -9.12 0.95
CA HIS A 68 -1.45 -10.22 0.61
C HIS A 68 -1.94 -11.61 1.04
N ALA A 69 -2.88 -11.68 1.99
CA ALA A 69 -3.48 -12.93 2.46
C ALA A 69 -5.01 -12.76 2.57
N PRO A 70 -5.72 -12.68 1.42
CA PRO A 70 -7.17 -12.51 1.41
C PRO A 70 -7.86 -13.75 2.00
N SER A 71 -8.76 -13.55 2.95
CA SER A 71 -9.51 -14.62 3.61
C SER A 71 -10.75 -15.06 2.84
N SER A 72 -11.20 -14.26 1.89
CA SER A 72 -12.42 -14.53 1.09
C SER A 72 -12.39 -13.79 -0.25
N THR A 73 -13.21 -14.24 -1.20
CA THR A 73 -13.40 -13.54 -2.49
C THR A 73 -13.90 -12.12 -2.32
N ARG A 74 -14.69 -11.84 -1.27
CA ARG A 74 -15.14 -10.48 -0.93
C ARG A 74 -13.97 -9.54 -0.60
N SER A 75 -12.88 -10.06 -0.04
CA SER A 75 -11.66 -9.27 0.23
C SER A 75 -10.96 -8.79 -1.05
N LEU A 76 -11.27 -9.40 -2.20
CA LEU A 76 -10.72 -9.03 -3.50
C LEU A 76 -11.51 -7.92 -4.20
N GLU A 77 -12.72 -7.62 -3.75
CA GLU A 77 -13.54 -6.56 -4.35
C GLU A 77 -12.88 -5.19 -4.18
N PRO A 78 -12.99 -4.29 -5.16
CA PRO A 78 -12.51 -2.90 -5.02
C PRO A 78 -13.12 -2.17 -3.83
N SER A 79 -14.35 -2.53 -3.45
CA SER A 79 -15.09 -1.98 -2.31
C SER A 79 -14.66 -2.55 -0.95
N ALA A 80 -13.78 -3.55 -0.91
CA ALA A 80 -13.31 -4.12 0.35
C ALA A 80 -12.59 -3.06 1.21
N PRO A 81 -12.90 -2.94 2.51
CA PRO A 81 -12.37 -1.89 3.37
C PRO A 81 -10.84 -1.78 3.38
N ALA A 82 -10.14 -2.92 3.39
CA ALA A 82 -8.68 -2.94 3.33
C ALA A 82 -8.14 -2.35 2.02
N ARG A 83 -8.76 -2.66 0.89
CA ARG A 83 -8.36 -2.12 -0.41
C ARG A 83 -8.65 -0.63 -0.54
N GLN A 84 -9.82 -0.19 -0.06
CA GLN A 84 -10.17 1.23 -0.01
C GLN A 84 -9.18 2.01 0.86
N ARG A 85 -8.81 1.46 2.02
CA ARG A 85 -7.80 2.06 2.89
C ARG A 85 -6.47 2.26 2.16
N LEU A 86 -5.93 1.22 1.51
CA LEU A 86 -4.66 1.30 0.79
C LEU A 86 -4.73 2.25 -0.40
N ALA A 87 -5.84 2.25 -1.15
CA ALA A 87 -6.05 3.20 -2.24
C ALA A 87 -6.09 4.66 -1.76
N TYR A 88 -6.72 4.92 -0.61
CA TYR A 88 -6.73 6.24 0.01
C TYR A 88 -5.33 6.68 0.42
N ASP A 89 -4.54 5.80 1.05
CA ASP A 89 -3.18 6.10 1.46
C ASP A 89 -2.28 6.44 0.26
N GLU A 90 -2.40 5.71 -0.83
CA GLU A 90 -1.67 5.97 -2.06
C GLU A 90 -2.03 7.34 -2.67
N LEU A 91 -3.34 7.64 -2.75
CA LEU A 91 -3.80 8.93 -3.24
C LEU A 91 -3.34 10.08 -2.34
N LEU A 92 -3.41 9.91 -1.02
CA LEU A 92 -2.94 10.89 -0.05
C LEU A 92 -1.44 11.14 -0.21
N ALA A 93 -0.63 10.09 -0.31
CA ALA A 93 0.81 10.20 -0.50
C ALA A 93 1.15 10.96 -1.81
N ASN A 94 0.46 10.64 -2.90
CA ASN A 94 0.62 11.35 -4.18
C ASN A 94 0.25 12.83 -4.07
N GLN A 95 -0.86 13.17 -3.41
CA GLN A 95 -1.28 14.56 -3.23
C GLN A 95 -0.30 15.34 -2.34
N LEU A 96 0.20 14.72 -1.28
CA LEU A 96 1.23 15.31 -0.43
C LEU A 96 2.53 15.56 -1.19
N ALA A 97 2.99 14.60 -1.99
CA ALA A 97 4.19 14.75 -2.80
C ALA A 97 4.06 15.93 -3.78
N ILE A 98 2.92 16.04 -4.48
CA ILE A 98 2.63 17.15 -5.39
C ILE A 98 2.57 18.49 -4.64
N ALA A 99 1.92 18.53 -3.46
CA ALA A 99 1.82 19.74 -2.65
C ALA A 99 3.20 20.22 -2.16
N LEU A 100 4.06 19.30 -1.71
CA LEU A 100 5.42 19.59 -1.30
C LEU A 100 6.27 20.10 -2.46
N LEU A 101 6.18 19.48 -3.62
CA LEU A 101 6.89 19.92 -4.82
C LEU A 101 6.45 21.33 -5.23
N ARG A 102 5.15 21.61 -5.27
CA ARG A 102 4.62 22.94 -5.57
C ARG A 102 5.08 24.00 -4.56
N ARG A 103 5.14 23.65 -3.28
CA ARG A 103 5.68 24.53 -2.24
C ARG A 103 7.16 24.82 -2.48
N HIS A 104 7.95 23.79 -2.76
CA HIS A 104 9.38 23.94 -3.03
C HIS A 104 9.64 24.86 -4.24
N ILE A 105 8.95 24.62 -5.37
CA ILE A 105 9.07 25.46 -6.57
C ILE A 105 8.73 26.92 -6.27
N ARG A 106 7.64 27.19 -5.55
CA ARG A 106 7.29 28.57 -5.19
C ARG A 106 8.35 29.25 -4.33
N GLN A 107 8.97 28.54 -3.39
CA GLN A 107 10.03 29.08 -2.55
C GLN A 107 11.30 29.40 -3.35
N THR A 108 11.70 28.53 -4.28
CA THR A 108 12.87 28.75 -5.14
C THR A 108 12.65 29.89 -6.14
N THR A 109 11.46 30.02 -6.71
CA THR A 109 11.11 31.11 -7.63
C THR A 109 11.07 32.46 -6.90
N ALA A 110 10.52 32.52 -5.68
CA ALA A 110 10.48 33.75 -4.89
C ALA A 110 11.88 34.26 -4.52
N LEU A 111 12.84 33.37 -4.24
CA LEU A 111 14.23 33.73 -3.98
C LEU A 111 14.96 34.25 -5.24
N GLY A 112 14.58 33.77 -6.43
CA GLY A 112 15.16 34.24 -7.70
C GLY A 112 14.69 35.64 -8.13
N THR A 113 13.50 36.08 -7.70
CA THR A 113 12.95 37.40 -8.06
C THR A 113 13.51 38.54 -7.19
N THR A 114 14.02 38.25 -6.01
CA THR A 114 14.62 39.26 -5.13
C THR A 114 16.08 39.60 -5.44
N ALA A 115 16.75 38.80 -6.29
CA ALA A 115 18.14 39.02 -6.69
C ALA A 115 18.31 39.93 -7.92
N GLY A 116 17.22 40.42 -8.52
CA GLY A 116 17.20 41.13 -9.80
C GLY A 116 16.96 42.67 -9.69
N GLU A 117 16.87 43.24 -8.53
CA GLU A 117 16.70 44.70 -8.38
C GLU A 117 17.92 45.35 -7.73
N CYS A 118 18.42 46.31 -8.45
CA CYS A 118 19.38 47.36 -8.13
C CYS A 118 20.77 47.19 -8.75
N GLN A 119 20.92 47.73 -9.95
CA GLN A 119 22.05 48.65 -10.17
C GLN A 119 21.57 49.86 -11.00
N PRO A 120 21.91 51.08 -10.55
CA PRO A 120 21.59 52.32 -11.23
C PRO A 120 22.46 52.56 -12.45
#